data_909f5ff0270a5ecb64cb756f41160158
#
_entry.id   909f5ff0270a5ecb64cb756f41160158
#
_cell.length_a   1.000
_cell.length_b   1.000
_cell.length_c   1.000
_cell.angle_alpha   90.00
_cell.angle_beta   90.00
_cell.angle_gamma   90.00
#
_symmetry.space_group_name_H-M   'P 1'
#
loop_
_entity.id
_entity.type
_entity.pdbx_description
1 polymer ?
#
loop_
_entity_poly.entity_id
_entity_poly.type
_entity_poly.pdbx_seq_one_letter_code
_entity_poly.pdbx_strand_id
1 'polypeptide(L)'
;MKILVAEDEPQLLRVLTVAMEKSGYEVDPVDNGLKAVEHAKANSYDAIILDIMMPVMDGITALKKIRESGDKTYILMLTAKAEVDDRVTGLDSGADDYITKPFSLKELLARLRSKERREDDYTSNLLTVGDVTLNVEQQNLVSHNSIQLSGPETQLMNYFLLNENKELSTENIFNRVWKNDEDANPEVVWIYVSYLRQKLRSIGSTVKIEGEKGGSYVLTK
;
A
#
# COMPACT_ATOMS: atom_id res chain seq x y z
N MET A 1 3.40 -6.63 6.32
CA MET A 1 2.14 -7.15 5.71
C MET A 1 1.77 -8.49 6.33
N LYS A 2 0.45 -8.73 6.51
CA LYS A 2 -0.14 -10.02 6.85
C LYS A 2 -0.69 -10.69 5.59
N ILE A 3 -0.25 -11.92 5.30
CA ILE A 3 -0.50 -12.61 4.04
C ILE A 3 -1.20 -13.95 4.31
N LEU A 4 -2.35 -14.19 3.66
CA LEU A 4 -2.99 -15.50 3.60
C LEU A 4 -2.42 -16.28 2.42
N VAL A 5 -1.98 -17.53 2.65
CA VAL A 5 -1.44 -18.39 1.60
C VAL A 5 -2.23 -19.69 1.54
N ALA A 6 -2.88 -19.96 0.41
CA ALA A 6 -3.59 -21.21 0.14
C ALA A 6 -2.87 -22.02 -0.93
N GLU A 7 -2.38 -23.19 -0.54
CA GLU A 7 -1.62 -24.12 -1.37
C GLU A 7 -1.80 -25.52 -0.81
N ASP A 8 -2.20 -26.49 -1.61
CA ASP A 8 -2.50 -27.86 -1.16
C ASP A 8 -1.28 -28.76 -1.07
N GLU A 9 -0.17 -28.40 -1.75
CA GLU A 9 1.08 -29.15 -1.64
C GLU A 9 1.85 -28.76 -0.37
N PRO A 10 1.95 -29.63 0.65
CA PRO A 10 2.50 -29.26 1.96
C PRO A 10 3.96 -28.78 1.91
N GLN A 11 4.74 -29.33 0.96
CA GLN A 11 6.14 -28.94 0.81
C GLN A 11 6.26 -27.51 0.24
N LEU A 12 5.48 -27.17 -0.78
CA LEU A 12 5.45 -25.83 -1.38
C LEU A 12 4.89 -24.83 -0.38
N LEU A 13 3.78 -25.12 0.28
CA LEU A 13 3.19 -24.27 1.32
C LEU A 13 4.22 -23.91 2.40
N ARG A 14 4.96 -24.92 2.90
CA ARG A 14 6.02 -24.70 3.90
C ARG A 14 7.15 -23.81 3.37
N VAL A 15 7.59 -24.05 2.13
CA VAL A 15 8.67 -23.23 1.50
C VAL A 15 8.22 -21.80 1.33
N LEU A 16 6.99 -21.57 0.87
CA LEU A 16 6.41 -20.23 0.73
C LEU A 16 6.32 -19.52 2.08
N THR A 17 5.75 -20.19 3.08
CA THR A 17 5.61 -19.64 4.45
C THR A 17 6.97 -19.19 5.00
N VAL A 18 7.96 -20.09 5.03
CA VAL A 18 9.30 -19.79 5.56
C VAL A 18 9.99 -18.65 4.80
N ALA A 19 9.85 -18.61 3.46
CA ALA A 19 10.49 -17.57 2.65
C ALA A 19 9.87 -16.19 2.90
N MET A 20 8.55 -16.12 3.07
CA MET A 20 7.85 -14.87 3.35
C MET A 20 8.08 -14.40 4.79
N GLU A 21 8.06 -15.31 5.79
CA GLU A 21 8.38 -14.96 7.19
C GLU A 21 9.80 -14.42 7.32
N LYS A 22 10.81 -15.02 6.62
CA LYS A 22 12.18 -14.51 6.55
C LYS A 22 12.29 -13.13 5.89
N SER A 23 11.31 -12.78 5.09
CA SER A 23 11.22 -11.45 4.43
C SER A 23 10.45 -10.43 5.28
N GLY A 24 10.05 -10.78 6.52
CA GLY A 24 9.39 -9.90 7.47
C GLY A 24 7.86 -9.86 7.36
N TYR A 25 7.24 -10.81 6.65
CA TYR A 25 5.79 -10.91 6.54
C TYR A 25 5.20 -11.83 7.62
N GLU A 26 4.01 -11.52 8.11
CA GLU A 26 3.18 -12.43 8.90
C GLU A 26 2.39 -13.33 7.93
N VAL A 27 2.50 -14.65 8.05
CA VAL A 27 1.90 -15.59 7.10
C VAL A 27 0.89 -16.48 7.80
N ASP A 28 -0.30 -16.60 7.21
CA ASP A 28 -1.36 -17.50 7.62
C ASP A 28 -1.54 -18.58 6.53
N PRO A 29 -0.99 -19.80 6.71
CA PRO A 29 -1.05 -20.84 5.71
C PRO A 29 -2.32 -21.71 5.83
N VAL A 30 -2.96 -21.98 4.69
CA VAL A 30 -4.10 -22.91 4.59
C VAL A 30 -3.91 -23.86 3.39
N ASP A 31 -4.57 -25.01 3.41
CA ASP A 31 -4.35 -26.13 2.48
C ASP A 31 -5.43 -26.29 1.40
N ASN A 32 -6.44 -25.40 1.37
CA ASN A 32 -7.50 -25.42 0.36
C ASN A 32 -8.25 -24.10 0.28
N GLY A 33 -9.02 -23.92 -0.80
CA GLY A 33 -9.77 -22.70 -1.07
C GLY A 33 -10.93 -22.42 -0.10
N LEU A 34 -11.55 -23.47 0.48
CA LEU A 34 -12.62 -23.27 1.47
C LEU A 34 -12.08 -22.59 2.72
N LYS A 35 -10.97 -23.08 3.26
CA LYS A 35 -10.30 -22.46 4.40
C LYS A 35 -9.83 -21.05 4.06
N ALA A 36 -9.34 -20.80 2.82
CA ALA A 36 -8.98 -19.47 2.39
C ALA A 36 -10.16 -18.49 2.48
N VAL A 37 -11.35 -18.88 2.02
CA VAL A 37 -12.57 -18.08 2.14
C VAL A 37 -12.97 -17.84 3.58
N GLU A 38 -12.90 -18.87 4.44
CA GLU A 38 -13.24 -18.76 5.87
C GLU A 38 -12.29 -17.82 6.60
N HIS A 39 -10.97 -17.95 6.36
CA HIS A 39 -9.95 -17.09 6.95
C HIS A 39 -10.07 -15.65 6.46
N ALA A 40 -10.29 -15.41 5.16
CA ALA A 40 -10.50 -14.08 4.60
C ALA A 40 -11.74 -13.38 5.19
N LYS A 41 -12.80 -14.12 5.49
CA LYS A 41 -13.99 -13.58 6.18
C LYS A 41 -13.76 -13.24 7.65
N ALA A 42 -12.92 -14.03 8.33
CA ALA A 42 -12.68 -13.89 9.76
C ALA A 42 -11.58 -12.89 10.11
N ASN A 43 -10.66 -12.60 9.19
CA ASN A 43 -9.49 -11.79 9.42
C ASN A 43 -9.28 -10.80 8.27
N SER A 44 -8.49 -9.74 8.55
CA SER A 44 -8.01 -8.82 7.51
C SER A 44 -6.59 -9.20 7.08
N TYR A 45 -6.35 -9.19 5.78
CA TYR A 45 -5.06 -9.46 5.16
C TYR A 45 -4.67 -8.32 4.22
N ASP A 46 -3.37 -8.11 4.07
CA ASP A 46 -2.84 -7.15 3.10
C ASP A 46 -2.71 -7.77 1.70
N ALA A 47 -2.51 -9.10 1.65
CA ALA A 47 -2.47 -9.87 0.42
C ALA A 47 -2.97 -11.29 0.65
N ILE A 48 -3.52 -11.91 -0.41
CA ILE A 48 -3.92 -13.31 -0.43
C ILE A 48 -3.22 -13.96 -1.62
N ILE A 49 -2.59 -15.11 -1.40
CA ILE A 49 -1.98 -15.93 -2.43
C ILE A 49 -2.82 -17.19 -2.55
N LEU A 50 -3.34 -17.48 -3.74
CA LEU A 50 -4.19 -18.64 -4.00
C LEU A 50 -3.59 -19.52 -5.09
N ASP A 51 -3.34 -20.78 -4.80
CA ASP A 51 -3.17 -21.74 -5.88
C ASP A 51 -4.51 -22.00 -6.57
N ILE A 52 -4.50 -22.17 -7.89
CA ILE A 52 -5.70 -22.46 -8.67
C ILE A 52 -6.17 -23.89 -8.37
N MET A 53 -5.25 -24.86 -8.39
CA MET A 53 -5.58 -26.27 -8.31
C MET A 53 -5.51 -26.78 -6.86
N MET A 54 -6.60 -26.66 -6.14
CA MET A 54 -6.70 -27.16 -4.77
C MET A 54 -7.90 -28.11 -4.59
N PRO A 55 -7.83 -29.10 -3.70
CA PRO A 55 -8.96 -29.95 -3.34
C PRO A 55 -10.02 -29.18 -2.55
N VAL A 56 -11.21 -29.73 -2.42
CA VAL A 56 -12.38 -29.19 -1.69
C VAL A 56 -12.96 -27.97 -2.37
N MET A 57 -12.16 -26.94 -2.63
CA MET A 57 -12.51 -25.73 -3.38
C MET A 57 -11.27 -25.23 -4.10
N ASP A 58 -11.37 -25.05 -5.41
CA ASP A 58 -10.32 -24.46 -6.24
C ASP A 58 -10.13 -22.97 -5.97
N GLY A 59 -8.97 -22.44 -6.38
CA GLY A 59 -8.59 -21.04 -6.11
C GLY A 59 -9.45 -20.04 -6.85
N ILE A 60 -9.97 -20.35 -8.05
CA ILE A 60 -10.84 -19.44 -8.81
C ILE A 60 -12.19 -19.31 -8.11
N THR A 61 -12.75 -20.42 -7.66
CA THR A 61 -13.98 -20.42 -6.87
C THR A 61 -13.81 -19.68 -5.55
N ALA A 62 -12.66 -19.86 -4.88
CA ALA A 62 -12.32 -19.13 -3.65
C ALA A 62 -12.21 -17.63 -3.91
N LEU A 63 -11.49 -17.21 -4.95
CA LEU A 63 -11.38 -15.82 -5.38
C LEU A 63 -12.76 -15.18 -5.58
N LYS A 64 -13.64 -15.81 -6.36
CA LYS A 64 -15.00 -15.31 -6.61
C LYS A 64 -15.77 -15.08 -5.31
N LYS A 65 -15.75 -16.06 -4.40
CA LYS A 65 -16.44 -15.96 -3.10
C LYS A 65 -15.87 -14.85 -2.20
N ILE A 66 -14.55 -14.65 -2.23
CA ILE A 66 -13.90 -13.55 -1.50
C ILE A 66 -14.36 -12.22 -2.09
N ARG A 67 -14.38 -12.07 -3.41
CA ARG A 67 -14.85 -10.84 -4.09
C ARG A 67 -16.35 -10.59 -3.89
N GLU A 68 -17.19 -11.63 -3.94
CA GLU A 68 -18.63 -11.53 -3.66
C GLU A 68 -18.94 -11.03 -2.24
N SER A 69 -18.06 -11.28 -1.27
CA SER A 69 -18.18 -10.72 0.08
C SER A 69 -17.83 -9.23 0.17
N GLY A 70 -17.41 -8.60 -0.92
CA GLY A 70 -16.99 -7.19 -0.97
C GLY A 70 -15.52 -6.97 -0.58
N ASP A 71 -14.78 -8.04 -0.33
CA ASP A 71 -13.36 -7.96 0.01
C ASP A 71 -12.53 -7.55 -1.23
N LYS A 72 -11.74 -6.46 -1.08
CA LYS A 72 -10.88 -5.88 -2.11
C LYS A 72 -9.39 -6.16 -1.87
N THR A 73 -9.07 -7.04 -0.92
CA THR A 73 -7.69 -7.45 -0.64
C THR A 73 -6.99 -7.88 -1.93
N TYR A 74 -5.74 -7.48 -2.09
CA TYR A 74 -4.91 -7.88 -3.24
C TYR A 74 -4.79 -9.40 -3.32
N ILE A 75 -5.19 -10.00 -4.44
CA ILE A 75 -5.14 -11.45 -4.66
C ILE A 75 -4.18 -11.78 -5.81
N LEU A 76 -3.16 -12.57 -5.48
CA LEU A 76 -2.18 -13.15 -6.39
C LEU A 76 -2.50 -14.62 -6.61
N MET A 77 -2.76 -15.00 -7.87
CA MET A 77 -3.03 -16.39 -8.25
C MET A 77 -1.74 -17.12 -8.65
N LEU A 78 -1.57 -18.35 -8.18
CA LEU A 78 -0.54 -19.27 -8.66
C LEU A 78 -1.19 -20.22 -9.68
N THR A 79 -0.66 -20.29 -10.90
CA THR A 79 -1.27 -21.05 -12.02
C THR A 79 -0.28 -21.95 -12.73
N ALA A 80 -0.73 -23.10 -13.23
CA ALA A 80 0.08 -23.96 -14.10
C ALA A 80 0.16 -23.38 -15.51
N LYS A 81 1.30 -23.60 -16.20
CA LYS A 81 1.64 -23.02 -17.52
C LYS A 81 0.67 -23.37 -18.67
N ALA A 82 -0.14 -24.42 -18.50
CA ALA A 82 -1.08 -24.91 -19.54
C ALA A 82 -2.41 -24.10 -19.60
N GLU A 83 -2.69 -23.25 -18.62
CA GLU A 83 -3.97 -22.54 -18.46
C GLU A 83 -3.89 -21.07 -18.92
N VAL A 84 -3.19 -20.83 -20.05
CA VAL A 84 -3.10 -19.47 -20.63
C VAL A 84 -4.49 -18.95 -21.02
N ASP A 85 -5.42 -19.82 -21.38
CA ASP A 85 -6.82 -19.48 -21.65
C ASP A 85 -7.61 -19.14 -20.36
N ASP A 86 -7.19 -19.67 -19.19
CA ASP A 86 -7.75 -19.27 -17.90
C ASP A 86 -7.24 -17.90 -17.43
N ARG A 87 -6.15 -17.37 -17.99
CA ARG A 87 -5.68 -16.00 -17.71
C ARG A 87 -6.66 -14.93 -18.20
N VAL A 88 -7.33 -15.17 -19.29
CA VAL A 88 -8.38 -14.27 -19.81
C VAL A 88 -9.64 -14.38 -18.94
N THR A 89 -10.02 -15.61 -18.58
CA THR A 89 -11.15 -15.87 -17.65
C THR A 89 -10.83 -15.41 -16.23
N GLY A 90 -9.57 -15.42 -15.83
CA GLY A 90 -9.10 -15.05 -14.50
C GLY A 90 -9.02 -13.54 -14.30
N LEU A 91 -8.64 -12.74 -15.29
CA LEU A 91 -8.69 -11.27 -15.25
C LEU A 91 -10.14 -10.78 -15.09
N ASP A 92 -11.09 -11.44 -15.75
CA ASP A 92 -12.53 -11.20 -15.57
C ASP A 92 -13.03 -11.70 -14.19
N SER A 93 -12.28 -12.56 -13.51
CA SER A 93 -12.63 -13.12 -12.18
C SER A 93 -12.23 -12.24 -10.99
N GLY A 94 -11.50 -11.13 -11.19
CA GLY A 94 -11.18 -10.15 -10.16
C GLY A 94 -9.89 -10.42 -9.38
N ALA A 95 -8.94 -11.22 -9.91
CA ALA A 95 -7.58 -11.31 -9.40
C ALA A 95 -6.75 -10.07 -9.81
N ASP A 96 -5.79 -9.69 -8.96
CA ASP A 96 -4.96 -8.52 -9.19
C ASP A 96 -3.65 -8.87 -9.92
N ASP A 97 -3.16 -10.11 -9.76
CA ASP A 97 -1.92 -10.57 -10.41
C ASP A 97 -1.86 -12.11 -10.53
N TYR A 98 -0.96 -12.61 -11.38
CA TYR A 98 -0.75 -14.05 -11.66
C TYR A 98 0.72 -14.40 -11.72
N ILE A 99 1.08 -15.54 -11.15
CA ILE A 99 2.39 -16.16 -11.30
C ILE A 99 2.22 -17.58 -11.86
N THR A 100 2.94 -17.89 -12.93
CA THR A 100 2.93 -19.24 -13.52
C THR A 100 3.91 -20.17 -12.83
N LYS A 101 3.47 -21.37 -12.43
CA LYS A 101 4.33 -22.47 -11.98
C LYS A 101 5.07 -23.11 -13.18
N PRO A 102 6.38 -23.40 -13.09
CA PRO A 102 7.25 -23.15 -11.94
C PRO A 102 7.71 -21.68 -11.87
N PHE A 103 7.73 -21.11 -10.67
CA PHE A 103 8.18 -19.75 -10.41
C PHE A 103 9.37 -19.71 -9.44
N SER A 104 10.07 -18.58 -9.42
CA SER A 104 11.10 -18.35 -8.41
C SER A 104 10.52 -17.62 -7.19
N LEU A 105 11.00 -17.97 -5.98
CA LEU A 105 10.66 -17.23 -4.76
C LEU A 105 11.01 -15.74 -4.88
N LYS A 106 12.08 -15.41 -5.63
CA LYS A 106 12.47 -14.01 -5.90
C LYS A 106 11.38 -13.25 -6.66
N GLU A 107 10.74 -13.90 -7.62
CA GLU A 107 9.63 -13.30 -8.38
C GLU A 107 8.41 -13.03 -7.48
N LEU A 108 7.97 -14.04 -6.73
CA LEU A 108 6.87 -13.89 -5.77
C LEU A 108 7.12 -12.74 -4.79
N LEU A 109 8.29 -12.74 -4.14
CA LEU A 109 8.66 -11.69 -3.20
C LEU A 109 8.80 -10.31 -3.87
N ALA A 110 9.22 -10.25 -5.15
CA ALA A 110 9.28 -8.99 -5.88
C ALA A 110 7.89 -8.42 -6.16
N ARG A 111 6.91 -9.27 -6.48
CA ARG A 111 5.50 -8.86 -6.67
C ARG A 111 4.87 -8.37 -5.36
N LEU A 112 5.11 -9.07 -4.25
CA LEU A 112 4.65 -8.64 -2.93
C LEU A 112 5.25 -7.29 -2.53
N ARG A 113 6.57 -7.09 -2.73
CA ARG A 113 7.20 -5.77 -2.51
C ARG A 113 6.66 -4.69 -3.45
N SER A 114 6.34 -5.04 -4.69
CA SER A 114 5.73 -4.10 -5.64
C SER A 114 4.33 -3.70 -5.18
N LYS A 115 3.55 -4.64 -4.63
CA LYS A 115 2.25 -4.37 -4.01
C LYS A 115 2.40 -3.47 -2.77
N GLU A 116 3.31 -3.80 -1.86
CA GLU A 116 3.61 -3.02 -0.67
C GLU A 116 4.02 -1.58 -1.02
N ARG A 117 4.92 -1.41 -1.99
CA ARG A 117 5.28 -0.09 -2.52
C ARG A 117 4.10 0.61 -3.19
N ARG A 118 3.21 -0.15 -3.89
CA ARG A 118 1.98 0.42 -4.46
C ARG A 118 0.96 0.78 -3.41
N GLU A 119 0.91 0.15 -2.25
CA GLU A 119 0.08 0.61 -1.12
C GLU A 119 0.64 1.86 -0.47
N ASP A 120 1.96 2.00 -0.40
CA ASP A 120 2.61 3.29 -0.09
C ASP A 120 2.35 4.33 -1.22
N ASP A 121 2.16 3.88 -2.50
CA ASP A 121 1.87 4.70 -3.68
C ASP A 121 0.35 4.76 -4.02
N TYR A 122 -0.49 3.76 -3.63
CA TYR A 122 -1.94 3.67 -3.95
C TYR A 122 -2.87 4.07 -2.80
N THR A 123 -2.36 4.68 -1.76
CA THR A 123 -3.20 5.72 -1.16
C THR A 123 -3.34 6.77 -2.22
N SER A 124 -4.43 6.70 -2.98
CA SER A 124 -4.75 7.48 -4.17
C SER A 124 -3.69 8.57 -4.43
N ASN A 125 -3.09 8.64 -5.63
CA ASN A 125 -2.23 9.76 -6.03
C ASN A 125 -2.89 11.12 -5.73
N LEU A 126 -4.12 11.10 -5.20
CA LEU A 126 -4.95 12.21 -4.77
C LEU A 126 -5.32 12.04 -3.30
N LEU A 127 -4.64 12.75 -2.42
CA LEU A 127 -4.99 12.87 -1.01
C LEU A 127 -5.80 14.14 -0.79
N THR A 128 -6.99 13.99 -0.23
CA THR A 128 -7.87 15.14 0.03
C THR A 128 -8.14 15.29 1.52
N VAL A 129 -7.88 16.48 2.04
CA VAL A 129 -8.22 16.90 3.40
C VAL A 129 -8.80 18.32 3.36
N GLY A 130 -9.98 18.51 3.89
CA GLY A 130 -10.70 19.78 3.78
C GLY A 130 -10.93 20.15 2.31
N ASP A 131 -10.45 21.35 1.94
CA ASP A 131 -10.51 21.88 0.59
C ASP A 131 -9.24 21.65 -0.24
N VAL A 132 -8.29 20.88 0.29
CA VAL A 132 -7.00 20.62 -0.36
C VAL A 132 -6.94 19.21 -0.92
N THR A 133 -6.50 19.10 -2.17
CA THR A 133 -6.17 17.82 -2.83
C THR A 133 -4.72 17.85 -3.31
N LEU A 134 -3.91 16.90 -2.84
CA LEU A 134 -2.55 16.66 -3.31
C LEU A 134 -2.54 15.54 -4.33
N ASN A 135 -2.02 15.81 -5.52
CA ASN A 135 -1.58 14.78 -6.47
C ASN A 135 -0.09 14.53 -6.26
N VAL A 136 0.25 13.40 -5.65
CA VAL A 136 1.64 13.07 -5.29
C VAL A 136 2.49 12.81 -6.53
N GLU A 137 1.95 12.14 -7.55
CA GLU A 137 2.67 11.81 -8.78
C GLU A 137 2.97 13.06 -9.61
N GLN A 138 1.98 13.92 -9.75
CA GLN A 138 2.14 15.20 -10.48
C GLN A 138 2.77 16.29 -9.62
N GLN A 139 3.03 16.03 -8.32
CA GLN A 139 3.54 17.00 -7.35
C GLN A 139 2.71 18.30 -7.32
N ASN A 140 1.41 18.19 -7.47
CA ASN A 140 0.50 19.31 -7.61
C ASN A 140 -0.48 19.38 -6.41
N LEU A 141 -0.58 20.56 -5.81
CA LEU A 141 -1.49 20.88 -4.72
C LEU A 141 -2.61 21.77 -5.23
N VAL A 142 -3.84 21.36 -5.01
CA VAL A 142 -5.05 22.01 -5.54
C VAL A 142 -6.01 22.36 -4.42
N SER A 143 -6.58 23.57 -4.46
CA SER A 143 -7.75 24.01 -3.70
C SER A 143 -8.58 24.92 -4.61
N HIS A 144 -8.73 26.20 -4.32
CA HIS A 144 -9.37 27.19 -5.23
C HIS A 144 -8.50 27.48 -6.45
N ASN A 145 -7.19 27.33 -6.30
CA ASN A 145 -6.18 27.38 -7.37
C ASN A 145 -5.27 26.17 -7.22
N SER A 146 -4.31 26.01 -8.15
CA SER A 146 -3.31 24.94 -8.11
C SER A 146 -1.90 25.51 -8.05
N ILE A 147 -1.00 24.76 -7.38
CA ILE A 147 0.42 25.11 -7.29
C ILE A 147 1.28 23.87 -7.33
N GLN A 148 2.41 23.97 -8.03
CA GLN A 148 3.41 22.91 -8.10
C GLN A 148 4.25 22.86 -6.82
N LEU A 149 4.49 21.66 -6.31
CA LEU A 149 5.38 21.37 -5.20
C LEU A 149 6.72 20.82 -5.71
N SER A 150 7.79 21.03 -4.96
CA SER A 150 9.04 20.26 -5.12
C SER A 150 8.90 18.85 -4.51
N GLY A 151 9.86 17.96 -4.79
CA GLY A 151 9.86 16.62 -4.23
C GLY A 151 9.74 16.59 -2.70
N PRO A 152 10.62 17.29 -1.95
CA PRO A 152 10.52 17.34 -0.48
C PRO A 152 9.23 18.01 0.02
N GLU A 153 8.71 19.03 -0.64
CA GLU A 153 7.42 19.64 -0.28
C GLU A 153 6.25 18.66 -0.47
N THR A 154 6.29 17.88 -1.54
CA THR A 154 5.29 16.84 -1.82
C THR A 154 5.31 15.77 -0.74
N GLN A 155 6.49 15.26 -0.37
CA GLN A 155 6.63 14.25 0.69
C GLN A 155 6.17 14.79 2.05
N LEU A 156 6.52 16.02 2.38
CA LEU A 156 6.10 16.66 3.62
C LEU A 156 4.59 16.90 3.66
N MET A 157 4.00 17.40 2.57
CA MET A 157 2.55 17.62 2.47
C MET A 157 1.79 16.29 2.52
N ASN A 158 2.27 15.26 1.82
CA ASN A 158 1.75 13.90 1.90
C ASN A 158 1.73 13.38 3.34
N TYR A 159 2.83 13.55 4.07
CA TYR A 159 2.93 13.11 5.46
C TYR A 159 1.96 13.85 6.38
N PHE A 160 1.75 15.15 6.19
CA PHE A 160 0.74 15.92 6.92
C PHE A 160 -0.68 15.47 6.61
N LEU A 161 -1.04 15.27 5.33
CA LEU A 161 -2.39 14.85 4.94
C LEU A 161 -2.76 13.46 5.46
N LEU A 162 -1.79 12.53 5.49
CA LEU A 162 -1.97 11.19 6.08
C LEU A 162 -2.11 11.21 7.61
N ASN A 163 -1.72 12.30 8.26
CA ASN A 163 -1.73 12.45 9.71
C ASN A 163 -2.53 13.68 10.15
N GLU A 164 -3.66 13.95 9.48
CA GLU A 164 -4.58 15.04 9.85
C GLU A 164 -4.90 15.02 11.35
N ASN A 165 -4.87 16.21 11.99
CA ASN A 165 -5.14 16.43 13.41
C ASN A 165 -4.19 15.68 14.39
N LYS A 166 -3.06 15.16 13.92
CA LYS A 166 -2.03 14.55 14.78
C LYS A 166 -0.85 15.48 14.95
N GLU A 167 -0.31 15.53 16.16
CA GLU A 167 0.95 16.22 16.43
C GLU A 167 2.14 15.43 15.89
N LEU A 168 2.88 16.05 14.99
CA LEU A 168 4.10 15.51 14.39
C LEU A 168 5.29 16.32 14.89
N SER A 169 6.18 15.69 15.65
CA SER A 169 7.39 16.35 16.12
C SER A 169 8.36 16.65 14.96
N THR A 170 9.16 17.71 15.10
CA THR A 170 10.23 18.05 14.15
C THR A 170 11.11 16.83 13.82
N GLU A 171 11.44 16.03 14.83
CA GLU A 171 12.27 14.82 14.67
C GLU A 171 11.58 13.75 13.82
N ASN A 172 10.29 13.48 14.08
CA ASN A 172 9.51 12.50 13.32
C ASN A 172 9.37 12.92 11.85
N ILE A 173 9.10 14.21 11.60
CA ILE A 173 9.03 14.78 10.26
C ILE A 173 10.38 14.66 9.55
N PHE A 174 11.46 15.05 10.21
CA PHE A 174 12.81 14.97 9.65
C PHE A 174 13.19 13.55 9.27
N ASN A 175 13.00 12.59 10.17
CA ASN A 175 13.30 11.18 9.93
C ASN A 175 12.43 10.56 8.83
N ARG A 176 11.24 11.10 8.56
CA ARG A 176 10.36 10.61 7.49
C ARG A 176 10.73 11.16 6.12
N VAL A 177 11.06 12.44 6.03
CA VAL A 177 11.23 13.15 4.75
C VAL A 177 12.69 13.24 4.32
N TRP A 178 13.63 13.41 5.27
CA TRP A 178 15.07 13.66 4.99
C TRP A 178 16.01 12.60 5.55
N LYS A 179 15.50 11.40 5.93
CA LYS A 179 16.32 10.31 6.51
C LYS A 179 17.57 9.95 5.68
N ASN A 180 17.48 10.05 4.36
CA ASN A 180 18.55 9.66 3.44
C ASN A 180 19.37 10.85 2.92
N ASP A 181 19.16 12.04 3.47
CA ASP A 181 19.88 13.26 3.09
C ASP A 181 20.95 13.56 4.16
N GLU A 182 22.20 13.19 3.87
CA GLU A 182 23.33 13.33 4.80
C GLU A 182 23.69 14.79 5.10
N ASP A 183 23.31 15.73 4.23
CA ASP A 183 23.60 17.15 4.38
C ASP A 183 22.47 17.93 5.10
N ALA A 184 21.29 17.29 5.31
CA ALA A 184 20.17 17.93 5.96
C ALA A 184 20.29 17.89 7.49
N ASN A 185 19.74 18.91 8.14
CA ASN A 185 19.57 18.95 9.59
C ASN A 185 18.10 19.23 9.96
N PRO A 186 17.67 18.98 11.21
CA PRO A 186 16.25 19.15 11.59
C PRO A 186 15.68 20.56 11.41
N GLU A 187 16.51 21.59 11.28
CA GLU A 187 16.04 22.96 10.99
C GLU A 187 15.37 23.11 9.61
N VAL A 188 15.69 22.19 8.67
CA VAL A 188 15.11 22.17 7.33
C VAL A 188 13.57 22.03 7.40
N VAL A 189 13.05 21.35 8.41
CA VAL A 189 11.60 21.12 8.60
C VAL A 189 10.86 22.46 8.70
N TRP A 190 11.37 23.40 9.52
CA TRP A 190 10.74 24.71 9.66
C TRP A 190 10.71 25.50 8.35
N ILE A 191 11.77 25.40 7.56
CA ILE A 191 11.87 26.10 6.26
C ILE A 191 10.79 25.57 5.32
N TYR A 192 10.67 24.25 5.18
CA TYR A 192 9.69 23.62 4.29
C TYR A 192 8.26 23.77 4.78
N VAL A 193 8.02 23.72 6.10
CA VAL A 193 6.71 24.06 6.68
C VAL A 193 6.32 25.50 6.31
N SER A 194 7.27 26.43 6.36
CA SER A 194 7.03 27.83 5.97
C SER A 194 6.66 27.96 4.50
N TYR A 195 7.32 27.21 3.61
CA TYR A 195 6.98 27.14 2.18
C TYR A 195 5.57 26.57 1.95
N LEU A 196 5.23 25.47 2.61
CA LEU A 196 3.88 24.87 2.51
C LEU A 196 2.80 25.83 3.02
N ARG A 197 3.03 26.53 4.14
CA ARG A 197 2.10 27.54 4.65
C ARG A 197 1.88 28.66 3.64
N GLN A 198 2.93 29.12 2.98
CA GLN A 198 2.82 30.16 1.93
C GLN A 198 2.02 29.62 0.73
N LYS A 199 2.30 28.39 0.30
CA LYS A 199 1.60 27.74 -0.83
C LYS A 199 0.13 27.50 -0.54
N LEU A 200 -0.24 26.99 0.66
CA LEU A 200 -1.62 26.85 1.09
C LEU A 200 -2.39 28.17 1.04
N ARG A 201 -1.78 29.25 1.53
CA ARG A 201 -2.39 30.60 1.44
C ARG A 201 -2.55 31.05 -0.02
N SER A 202 -1.56 30.80 -0.89
CA SER A 202 -1.60 31.23 -2.29
C SER A 202 -2.69 30.54 -3.11
N ILE A 203 -3.08 29.30 -2.75
CA ILE A 203 -4.19 28.57 -3.39
C ILE A 203 -5.54 28.84 -2.72
N GLY A 204 -5.59 29.72 -1.72
CA GLY A 204 -6.82 30.10 -1.03
C GLY A 204 -7.38 29.04 -0.08
N SER A 205 -6.54 28.09 0.37
CA SER A 205 -6.97 26.99 1.24
C SER A 205 -7.33 27.44 2.65
N THR A 206 -8.34 26.79 3.24
CA THR A 206 -8.69 26.90 4.67
C THR A 206 -7.80 26.01 5.55
N VAL A 207 -7.20 24.98 4.98
CA VAL A 207 -6.27 24.06 5.68
C VAL A 207 -5.03 24.82 6.16
N LYS A 208 -4.62 24.55 7.39
CA LYS A 208 -3.47 25.20 8.04
C LYS A 208 -2.50 24.17 8.60
N ILE A 209 -1.23 24.51 8.65
CA ILE A 209 -0.22 23.80 9.41
C ILE A 209 0.14 24.66 10.61
N GLU A 210 -0.28 24.26 11.80
CA GLU A 210 0.01 24.96 13.05
C GLU A 210 1.30 24.41 13.69
N GLY A 211 1.92 25.17 14.59
CA GLY A 211 3.15 24.80 15.28
C GLY A 211 4.27 25.82 15.12
N GLU A 212 5.30 25.72 15.95
CA GLU A 212 6.44 26.65 16.04
C GLU A 212 7.77 25.96 15.69
N LYS A 213 8.80 26.76 15.35
CA LYS A 213 10.14 26.28 15.00
C LYS A 213 10.70 25.41 16.14
N GLY A 214 11.10 24.19 15.79
CA GLY A 214 11.68 23.20 16.74
C GLY A 214 10.67 22.45 17.59
N GLY A 215 9.38 22.78 17.50
CA GLY A 215 8.28 22.09 18.19
C GLY A 215 7.61 21.00 17.35
N SER A 216 6.35 20.76 17.67
CA SER A 216 5.46 19.88 16.88
C SER A 216 4.60 20.69 15.91
N TYR A 217 4.17 20.02 14.86
CA TYR A 217 3.29 20.60 13.84
C TYR A 217 2.03 19.77 13.69
N VAL A 218 0.90 20.43 13.45
CA VAL A 218 -0.40 19.80 13.22
C VAL A 218 -1.02 20.39 11.96
N LEU A 219 -1.56 19.53 11.10
CA LEU A 219 -2.40 19.97 9.98
C LEU A 219 -3.86 19.94 10.42
N THR A 220 -4.55 21.08 10.27
CA THR A 220 -5.96 21.29 10.67
C THR A 220 -6.77 21.82 9.49
N LYS A 221 -8.10 21.61 9.54
CA LYS A 221 -9.07 22.17 8.59
C LYS A 221 -9.49 23.56 8.99
#